data_080e0174f8f0f76d8bd5d88b9dd9cb38
#
_entry.id   080e0174f8f0f76d8bd5d88b9dd9cb38
#
_cell.length_a   1.000
_cell.length_b   1.000
_cell.length_c   1.000
_cell.angle_alpha   90.00
_cell.angle_beta   90.00
_cell.angle_gamma   90.00
#
_symmetry.space_group_name_H-M   'P 1'
#
loop_
_entity.id
_entity.type
_entity.pdbx_description
1 polymer ?
#
loop_
_entity_poly.entity_id
_entity_poly.type
_entity_poly.pdbx_seq_one_letter_code
_entity_poly.pdbx_strand_id
1 'polypeptide(L)'
;MRYYIIIFSLLLSSLNSIGQSVPKGFTIIPLGVKGGLDESNLSCYMVAAKGSNNFICLDAGTINAGLQKVVANNLFIGESAAEIQKNKIKAYFISHAHLDHVAGLILNSPNDSPKNIYGFNAVIEIMKNNYFTSKSWSNFGSEGDKPILNKYKYNYLIAGQEIDIPTTELSVTPYKLSHINPYESSAFLVRNQNSYLLYLGDTGADSVEKTNQLEMLWKAIADKVISHTLKAIFIEVSFNNTMPTQALYGHLTPHLLMQEMSKLNKLSKGQLSSVPIYITHMKPCASCEISIKKDMEQSNNEGLLIKYAEQGMAIELN
;
A
#
# COMPACT_ATOMS: atom_id res chain seq x y z
N MET A 1 2.72 -51.12 -65.59
CA MET A 1 2.28 -49.94 -64.81
C MET A 1 2.76 -50.14 -63.34
N ARG A 2 3.75 -49.34 -62.91
CA ARG A 2 4.27 -49.34 -61.54
C ARG A 2 3.68 -48.15 -60.82
N TYR A 3 2.91 -48.38 -59.76
CA TYR A 3 2.37 -47.33 -58.87
C TYR A 3 3.39 -47.01 -57.77
N TYR A 4 3.86 -45.76 -57.68
CA TYR A 4 4.64 -45.25 -56.57
C TYR A 4 3.68 -44.67 -55.53
N ILE A 5 3.71 -45.27 -54.34
CA ILE A 5 2.98 -44.73 -53.18
C ILE A 5 3.93 -43.76 -52.50
N ILE A 6 3.59 -42.45 -52.51
CA ILE A 6 4.30 -41.43 -51.74
C ILE A 6 3.66 -41.33 -50.39
N ILE A 7 4.38 -41.76 -49.32
CA ILE A 7 3.99 -41.60 -47.94
C ILE A 7 4.42 -40.21 -47.48
N PHE A 8 3.44 -39.35 -47.26
CA PHE A 8 3.63 -38.02 -46.63
C PHE A 8 3.67 -38.23 -45.11
N SER A 9 4.85 -38.19 -44.46
CA SER A 9 4.96 -38.19 -43.01
C SER A 9 4.75 -36.75 -42.50
N LEU A 10 3.60 -36.49 -41.88
CA LEU A 10 3.36 -35.27 -41.10
C LEU A 10 4.16 -35.32 -39.79
N LEU A 11 5.23 -34.57 -39.73
CA LEU A 11 5.90 -34.24 -38.46
C LEU A 11 5.04 -33.21 -37.72
N LEU A 12 4.27 -33.69 -36.71
CA LEU A 12 3.69 -32.82 -35.70
C LEU A 12 4.81 -32.35 -34.77
N SER A 13 5.31 -31.15 -34.98
CA SER A 13 6.13 -30.44 -34.00
C SER A 13 5.21 -29.95 -32.88
N SER A 14 5.20 -30.68 -31.75
CA SER A 14 4.62 -30.18 -30.50
C SER A 14 5.44 -28.99 -30.00
N LEU A 15 4.94 -27.79 -30.24
CA LEU A 15 5.40 -26.57 -29.59
C LEU A 15 5.07 -26.70 -28.08
N ASN A 16 6.03 -27.20 -27.31
CA ASN A 16 5.99 -27.01 -25.86
C ASN A 16 6.14 -25.52 -25.59
N SER A 17 5.03 -24.84 -25.43
CA SER A 17 4.98 -23.51 -24.81
C SER A 17 5.51 -23.67 -23.39
N ILE A 18 6.79 -23.36 -23.18
CA ILE A 18 7.35 -23.14 -21.86
C ILE A 18 6.66 -21.89 -21.34
N GLY A 19 5.55 -22.08 -20.62
CA GLY A 19 4.91 -21.00 -19.88
C GLY A 19 5.95 -20.42 -18.93
N GLN A 20 6.48 -19.22 -19.22
CA GLN A 20 7.30 -18.49 -18.26
C GLN A 20 6.45 -18.34 -17.01
N SER A 21 6.89 -18.96 -15.91
CA SER A 21 6.24 -18.77 -14.61
C SER A 21 6.29 -17.28 -14.28
N VAL A 22 5.12 -16.64 -14.20
CA VAL A 22 5.04 -15.22 -13.77
C VAL A 22 5.72 -15.12 -12.42
N PRO A 23 6.66 -14.17 -12.22
CA PRO A 23 7.37 -14.04 -10.96
C PRO A 23 6.39 -13.80 -9.80
N LYS A 24 6.55 -14.58 -8.73
CA LYS A 24 5.78 -14.41 -7.48
C LYS A 24 6.39 -13.25 -6.68
N GLY A 25 5.56 -12.59 -5.87
CA GLY A 25 6.02 -11.53 -4.98
C GLY A 25 5.79 -10.12 -5.50
N PHE A 26 6.48 -9.15 -4.93
CA PHE A 26 6.20 -7.74 -5.16
C PHE A 26 7.49 -6.91 -5.30
N THR A 27 7.42 -5.86 -6.08
CA THR A 27 8.33 -4.72 -6.04
C THR A 27 7.61 -3.55 -5.38
N ILE A 28 8.15 -3.03 -4.27
CA ILE A 28 7.60 -1.88 -3.55
C ILE A 28 8.61 -0.73 -3.62
N ILE A 29 8.14 0.46 -3.97
CA ILE A 29 8.96 1.68 -4.00
C ILE A 29 8.27 2.73 -3.13
N PRO A 30 8.77 2.99 -1.90
CA PRO A 30 8.24 4.03 -1.04
C PRO A 30 8.51 5.42 -1.65
N LEU A 31 7.46 6.18 -1.95
CA LEU A 31 7.57 7.58 -2.36
C LEU A 31 7.54 8.53 -1.17
N GLY A 32 7.10 8.04 -0.02
CA GLY A 32 7.10 8.72 1.26
C GLY A 32 6.80 7.74 2.38
N VAL A 33 7.44 7.92 3.54
CA VAL A 33 7.44 6.96 4.65
C VAL A 33 7.09 7.59 6.01
N LYS A 34 6.88 8.93 6.05
CA LYS A 34 6.65 9.69 7.28
C LYS A 34 5.19 10.06 7.47
N GLY A 35 4.84 10.39 8.70
CA GLY A 35 3.53 10.91 9.08
C GLY A 35 3.53 12.39 9.37
N GLY A 36 2.86 13.21 8.54
CA GLY A 36 2.76 14.65 8.70
C GLY A 36 4.09 15.42 8.63
N LEU A 37 4.08 16.75 8.74
CA LEU A 37 5.16 17.72 8.96
C LEU A 37 6.29 17.78 7.90
N ASP A 38 6.58 16.74 7.12
CA ASP A 38 7.57 16.75 6.04
C ASP A 38 6.86 16.45 4.71
N GLU A 39 6.48 17.50 4.00
CA GLU A 39 5.72 17.42 2.74
C GLU A 39 6.49 16.67 1.63
N SER A 40 7.80 16.56 1.78
CA SER A 40 8.65 15.83 0.84
C SER A 40 8.64 14.31 1.06
N ASN A 41 8.03 13.80 2.15
CA ASN A 41 8.16 12.41 2.57
C ASN A 41 6.90 11.80 3.21
N LEU A 42 5.72 12.33 2.88
CA LEU A 42 4.42 11.87 3.40
C LEU A 42 4.03 10.51 2.81
N SER A 43 3.24 9.72 3.55
CA SER A 43 2.86 8.34 3.24
C SER A 43 2.42 8.12 1.80
N CYS A 44 3.20 7.32 1.04
CA CYS A 44 2.89 6.90 -0.32
C CYS A 44 3.79 5.72 -0.73
N TYR A 45 3.20 4.62 -1.17
CA TYR A 45 3.94 3.41 -1.55
C TYR A 45 3.49 2.92 -2.93
N MET A 46 4.39 2.94 -3.91
CA MET A 46 4.16 2.27 -5.19
C MET A 46 4.34 0.77 -5.01
N VAL A 47 3.39 -0.04 -5.47
CA VAL A 47 3.43 -1.51 -5.40
C VAL A 47 3.10 -2.10 -6.77
N ALA A 48 3.95 -3.01 -7.24
CA ALA A 48 3.72 -3.80 -8.46
C ALA A 48 3.92 -5.30 -8.19
N ALA A 49 3.36 -6.13 -9.04
CA ALA A 49 3.79 -7.52 -9.14
C ALA A 49 5.27 -7.55 -9.53
N LYS A 50 6.03 -8.47 -8.95
CA LYS A 50 7.47 -8.58 -9.23
C LYS A 50 7.74 -8.71 -10.73
N GLY A 51 8.65 -7.88 -11.25
CA GLY A 51 8.99 -7.83 -12.68
C GLY A 51 8.02 -7.01 -13.53
N SER A 52 6.91 -6.52 -12.97
CA SER A 52 5.99 -5.61 -13.66
C SER A 52 6.43 -4.14 -13.50
N ASN A 53 6.08 -3.32 -14.49
CA ASN A 53 6.24 -1.87 -14.45
C ASN A 53 4.91 -1.13 -14.24
N ASN A 54 3.84 -1.85 -13.89
CA ASN A 54 2.52 -1.30 -13.63
C ASN A 54 2.25 -1.28 -12.13
N PHE A 55 2.33 -0.10 -11.52
CA PHE A 55 2.21 0.10 -10.09
C PHE A 55 0.84 0.62 -9.70
N ILE A 56 0.36 0.23 -8.52
CA ILE A 56 -0.66 0.97 -7.77
C ILE A 56 0.05 1.79 -6.69
N CYS A 57 -0.54 2.92 -6.27
CA CYS A 57 -0.11 3.62 -5.06
C CYS A 57 -1.05 3.28 -3.91
N LEU A 58 -0.46 2.91 -2.78
CA LEU A 58 -1.12 2.83 -1.48
C LEU A 58 -0.83 4.14 -0.74
N ASP A 59 -1.86 4.96 -0.56
CA ASP A 59 -1.82 6.38 -0.26
C ASP A 59 -1.05 7.21 -1.30
N ALA A 60 -1.10 8.53 -1.15
CA ALA A 60 -0.57 9.48 -2.10
C ALA A 60 -0.21 10.84 -1.45
N GLY A 61 0.37 10.79 -0.26
CA GLY A 61 0.81 11.99 0.49
C GLY A 61 1.93 12.73 -0.21
N THR A 62 2.98 12.03 -0.64
CA THR A 62 4.06 12.58 -1.46
C THR A 62 4.19 11.81 -2.75
N ILE A 63 4.11 12.47 -3.90
CA ILE A 63 4.35 11.85 -5.22
C ILE A 63 5.62 12.42 -5.85
N ASN A 64 5.65 13.69 -6.23
CA ASN A 64 6.73 14.26 -7.02
C ASN A 64 8.10 14.18 -6.32
N ALA A 65 8.21 14.58 -5.06
CA ALA A 65 9.49 14.54 -4.33
C ALA A 65 10.00 13.09 -4.20
N GLY A 66 9.12 12.13 -3.94
CA GLY A 66 9.46 10.70 -3.91
C GLY A 66 9.95 10.20 -5.27
N LEU A 67 9.24 10.54 -6.36
CA LEU A 67 9.64 10.17 -7.73
C LEU A 67 10.96 10.81 -8.14
N GLN A 68 11.28 12.04 -7.70
CA GLN A 68 12.60 12.64 -7.92
C GLN A 68 13.72 11.80 -7.27
N LYS A 69 13.49 11.24 -6.07
CA LYS A 69 14.46 10.32 -5.45
C LYS A 69 14.57 9.00 -6.22
N VAL A 70 13.46 8.47 -6.71
CA VAL A 70 13.43 7.27 -7.58
C VAL A 70 14.28 7.48 -8.83
N VAL A 71 14.15 8.64 -9.48
CA VAL A 71 14.98 9.03 -10.63
C VAL A 71 16.45 9.17 -10.25
N ALA A 72 16.75 9.87 -9.13
CA ALA A 72 18.12 10.03 -8.64
C ALA A 72 18.79 8.69 -8.30
N ASN A 73 18.02 7.70 -7.86
CA ASN A 73 18.48 6.34 -7.57
C ASN A 73 18.52 5.42 -8.81
N ASN A 74 18.24 5.97 -10.03
CA ASN A 74 18.27 5.24 -11.31
C ASN A 74 17.37 4.00 -11.36
N LEU A 75 16.23 3.98 -10.64
CA LEU A 75 15.31 2.83 -10.67
C LEU A 75 14.57 2.72 -12.01
N PHE A 76 14.35 3.84 -12.72
CA PHE A 76 13.80 3.88 -14.08
C PHE A 76 14.69 4.74 -14.97
N ILE A 77 15.65 4.09 -15.64
CA ILE A 77 16.67 4.77 -16.43
C ILE A 77 16.04 5.53 -17.61
N GLY A 78 16.36 6.81 -17.73
CA GLY A 78 15.92 7.66 -18.84
C GLY A 78 14.49 8.21 -18.70
N GLU A 79 13.78 7.93 -17.60
CA GLU A 79 12.45 8.44 -17.36
C GLU A 79 12.47 9.56 -16.32
N SER A 80 11.70 10.62 -16.56
CA SER A 80 11.46 11.70 -15.58
C SER A 80 10.39 11.29 -14.55
N ALA A 81 10.35 11.99 -13.41
CA ALA A 81 9.32 11.80 -12.41
C ALA A 81 7.90 11.93 -12.98
N ALA A 82 7.67 12.88 -13.89
CA ALA A 82 6.38 13.08 -14.54
C ALA A 82 5.99 11.91 -15.46
N GLU A 83 6.93 11.33 -16.18
CA GLU A 83 6.71 10.15 -17.03
C GLU A 83 6.41 8.92 -16.19
N ILE A 84 7.14 8.70 -15.10
CA ILE A 84 6.88 7.60 -14.16
C ILE A 84 5.47 7.74 -13.58
N GLN A 85 5.09 8.93 -13.10
CA GLN A 85 3.73 9.18 -12.59
C GLN A 85 2.67 8.84 -13.63
N LYS A 86 2.79 9.36 -14.85
CA LYS A 86 1.80 9.18 -15.92
C LYS A 86 1.70 7.74 -16.40
N ASN A 87 2.85 7.09 -16.58
CA ASN A 87 2.94 5.85 -17.35
C ASN A 87 3.00 4.60 -16.46
N LYS A 88 3.54 4.69 -15.24
CA LYS A 88 3.72 3.51 -14.37
C LYS A 88 2.70 3.42 -13.24
N ILE A 89 2.24 4.54 -12.68
CA ILE A 89 1.16 4.51 -11.68
C ILE A 89 -0.18 4.33 -12.40
N LYS A 90 -0.91 3.26 -12.09
CA LYS A 90 -2.18 2.87 -12.72
C LYS A 90 -3.40 3.22 -11.88
N ALA A 91 -3.24 3.28 -10.57
CA ALA A 91 -4.34 3.58 -9.64
C ALA A 91 -3.82 4.10 -8.31
N TYR A 92 -4.69 4.79 -7.58
CA TYR A 92 -4.47 5.23 -6.20
C TYR A 92 -5.47 4.55 -5.28
N PHE A 93 -4.99 3.95 -4.21
CA PHE A 93 -5.77 3.41 -3.10
C PHE A 93 -5.58 4.31 -1.89
N ILE A 94 -6.61 5.00 -1.48
CA ILE A 94 -6.54 5.98 -0.39
C ILE A 94 -7.10 5.35 0.88
N SER A 95 -6.24 5.22 1.89
CA SER A 95 -6.61 4.62 3.17
C SER A 95 -7.59 5.50 3.94
N HIS A 96 -7.30 6.78 4.00
CA HIS A 96 -8.13 7.83 4.57
C HIS A 96 -7.73 9.21 4.00
N ALA A 97 -8.54 10.22 4.24
CA ALA A 97 -8.41 11.49 3.53
C ALA A 97 -7.69 12.59 4.33
N HIS A 98 -6.81 12.27 5.29
CA HIS A 98 -5.91 13.26 5.88
C HIS A 98 -4.89 13.76 4.84
N LEU A 99 -4.45 15.01 4.98
CA LEU A 99 -3.59 15.65 3.98
C LEU A 99 -2.29 14.90 3.73
N ASP A 100 -1.69 14.32 4.76
CA ASP A 100 -0.44 13.55 4.65
C ASP A 100 -0.61 12.20 3.93
N HIS A 101 -1.84 11.86 3.52
CA HIS A 101 -2.16 10.69 2.69
C HIS A 101 -2.68 11.05 1.29
N VAL A 102 -3.01 12.33 1.02
CA VAL A 102 -3.64 12.75 -0.25
C VAL A 102 -3.00 13.98 -0.91
N ALA A 103 -2.16 14.75 -0.22
CA ALA A 103 -1.64 16.02 -0.73
C ALA A 103 -0.91 15.89 -2.06
N GLY A 104 -0.09 14.85 -2.23
CA GLY A 104 0.63 14.59 -3.47
C GLY A 104 -0.31 14.30 -4.64
N LEU A 105 -1.37 13.52 -4.44
CA LEU A 105 -2.39 13.29 -5.46
C LEU A 105 -3.06 14.59 -5.89
N ILE A 106 -3.47 15.41 -4.92
CA ILE A 106 -4.17 16.68 -5.20
C ILE A 106 -3.24 17.62 -5.98
N LEU A 107 -2.04 17.87 -5.46
CA LEU A 107 -1.10 18.84 -6.04
C LEU A 107 -0.59 18.43 -7.42
N ASN A 108 -0.40 17.13 -7.67
CA ASN A 108 0.12 16.64 -8.96
C ASN A 108 -0.98 16.29 -9.98
N SER A 109 -2.26 16.41 -9.61
CA SER A 109 -3.40 16.09 -10.48
C SER A 109 -3.42 16.83 -11.83
N PRO A 110 -2.97 18.11 -11.95
CA PRO A 110 -2.97 18.79 -13.25
C PRO A 110 -2.12 18.11 -14.31
N ASN A 111 -0.99 17.53 -13.92
CA ASN A 111 -0.03 16.89 -14.84
C ASN A 111 -0.17 15.37 -14.94
N ASP A 112 -1.04 14.76 -14.14
CA ASP A 112 -1.25 13.32 -14.16
C ASP A 112 -2.10 12.86 -15.36
N SER A 113 -2.07 11.55 -15.66
CA SER A 113 -2.93 10.88 -16.64
C SER A 113 -4.24 10.40 -15.99
N PRO A 114 -5.30 10.12 -16.78
CA PRO A 114 -6.54 9.53 -16.25
C PRO A 114 -6.29 8.21 -15.52
N LYS A 115 -6.84 8.07 -14.30
CA LYS A 115 -6.66 6.92 -13.40
C LYS A 115 -7.88 6.66 -12.54
N ASN A 116 -7.89 5.48 -11.91
CA ASN A 116 -8.85 5.15 -10.86
C ASN A 116 -8.34 5.59 -9.50
N ILE A 117 -9.23 6.14 -8.68
CA ILE A 117 -9.06 6.33 -7.23
C ILE A 117 -10.01 5.35 -6.54
N TYR A 118 -9.47 4.55 -5.64
CA TYR A 118 -10.19 3.59 -4.83
C TYR A 118 -10.19 4.03 -3.37
N GLY A 119 -11.34 4.02 -2.72
CA GLY A 119 -11.50 4.33 -1.31
C GLY A 119 -12.87 3.91 -0.79
N PHE A 120 -13.02 3.79 0.52
CA PHE A 120 -14.36 3.65 1.10
C PHE A 120 -15.19 4.91 0.88
N ASN A 121 -16.50 4.79 1.02
CA ASN A 121 -17.42 5.91 0.79
C ASN A 121 -17.03 7.17 1.58
N ALA A 122 -16.66 7.04 2.85
CA ALA A 122 -16.25 8.18 3.68
C ALA A 122 -15.03 8.92 3.09
N VAL A 123 -14.05 8.19 2.57
CA VAL A 123 -12.85 8.75 1.93
C VAL A 123 -13.21 9.50 0.65
N ILE A 124 -13.98 8.86 -0.24
CA ILE A 124 -14.40 9.47 -1.52
C ILE A 124 -15.25 10.73 -1.29
N GLU A 125 -16.16 10.70 -0.30
CA GLU A 125 -16.97 11.87 0.05
C GLU A 125 -16.10 13.06 0.52
N ILE A 126 -15.05 12.82 1.32
CA ILE A 126 -14.12 13.88 1.72
C ILE A 126 -13.32 14.39 0.52
N MET A 127 -12.80 13.49 -0.33
CA MET A 127 -12.05 13.89 -1.54
C MET A 127 -12.91 14.78 -2.44
N LYS A 128 -14.16 14.42 -2.66
CA LYS A 128 -15.12 15.10 -3.50
C LYS A 128 -15.58 16.44 -2.93
N ASN A 129 -15.86 16.49 -1.62
CA ASN A 129 -16.51 17.63 -1.00
C ASN A 129 -15.52 18.65 -0.41
N ASN A 130 -14.27 18.27 -0.14
CA ASN A 130 -13.30 19.13 0.51
C ASN A 130 -12.09 19.46 -0.38
N TYR A 131 -11.65 18.56 -1.25
CA TYR A 131 -10.43 18.76 -2.03
C TYR A 131 -10.72 19.06 -3.50
N PHE A 132 -11.34 18.15 -4.25
CA PHE A 132 -11.69 18.35 -5.65
C PHE A 132 -13.03 19.07 -5.81
N THR A 133 -13.13 20.29 -5.30
CA THR A 133 -14.39 21.05 -5.17
C THR A 133 -14.50 22.21 -6.16
N SER A 134 -13.51 22.46 -7.02
CA SER A 134 -13.39 23.68 -7.82
C SER A 134 -13.24 24.99 -7.01
N LYS A 135 -13.28 24.90 -5.67
CA LYS A 135 -13.02 26.00 -4.73
C LYS A 135 -11.64 25.84 -4.07
N SER A 136 -11.38 24.67 -3.48
CA SER A 136 -10.08 24.33 -2.88
C SER A 136 -9.05 23.97 -3.94
N TRP A 137 -9.45 23.14 -4.90
CA TRP A 137 -8.67 22.71 -6.06
C TRP A 137 -9.61 22.37 -7.21
N SER A 138 -9.15 22.44 -8.48
CA SER A 138 -9.97 22.05 -9.63
C SER A 138 -10.50 20.63 -9.46
N ASN A 139 -11.77 20.42 -9.83
CA ASN A 139 -12.39 19.09 -9.68
C ASN A 139 -11.90 18.14 -10.76
N PHE A 140 -10.79 17.42 -10.48
CA PHE A 140 -10.26 16.37 -11.34
C PHE A 140 -11.00 15.02 -11.19
N GLY A 141 -11.91 14.89 -10.20
CA GLY A 141 -12.72 13.71 -9.97
C GLY A 141 -13.78 13.46 -11.04
N SER A 142 -14.52 12.35 -10.89
CA SER A 142 -15.65 11.97 -11.76
C SER A 142 -17.01 12.45 -11.22
N GLU A 143 -17.05 13.03 -10.03
CA GLU A 143 -18.25 13.47 -9.31
C GLU A 143 -17.98 14.76 -8.54
N GLY A 144 -19.03 15.35 -7.97
CA GLY A 144 -18.94 16.53 -7.11
C GLY A 144 -19.23 17.84 -7.81
N ASP A 145 -18.67 18.95 -7.32
CA ASP A 145 -18.90 20.30 -7.80
C ASP A 145 -18.43 20.50 -9.25
N LYS A 146 -19.22 21.22 -10.03
CA LYS A 146 -18.86 21.58 -11.42
C LYS A 146 -17.88 22.78 -11.45
N PRO A 147 -16.99 22.86 -12.47
CA PRO A 147 -16.82 21.92 -13.58
C PRO A 147 -16.12 20.63 -13.17
N ILE A 148 -16.60 19.47 -13.67
CA ILE A 148 -16.01 18.16 -13.48
C ILE A 148 -15.04 17.89 -14.64
N LEU A 149 -13.75 17.73 -14.35
CA LEU A 149 -12.71 17.46 -15.35
C LEU A 149 -12.58 15.96 -15.70
N ASN A 150 -13.16 15.09 -14.87
CA ASN A 150 -13.28 13.64 -15.10
C ASN A 150 -11.97 12.94 -15.46
N LYS A 151 -10.87 13.39 -14.82
CA LYS A 151 -9.55 12.75 -14.96
C LYS A 151 -9.45 11.51 -14.07
N TYR A 152 -9.94 11.60 -12.84
CA TYR A 152 -9.93 10.50 -11.88
C TYR A 152 -11.33 9.91 -11.73
N LYS A 153 -11.45 8.59 -11.95
CA LYS A 153 -12.69 7.87 -11.71
C LYS A 153 -12.71 7.37 -10.26
N TYR A 154 -13.70 7.78 -9.49
CA TYR A 154 -13.92 7.25 -8.14
C TYR A 154 -14.49 5.83 -8.19
N ASN A 155 -13.95 4.94 -7.36
CA ASN A 155 -14.39 3.56 -7.21
C ASN A 155 -14.59 3.29 -5.72
N TYR A 156 -15.82 3.01 -5.35
CA TYR A 156 -16.23 2.79 -3.97
C TYR A 156 -15.93 1.36 -3.55
N LEU A 157 -15.13 1.20 -2.50
CA LEU A 157 -14.72 -0.09 -1.97
C LEU A 157 -15.79 -0.68 -1.03
N ILE A 158 -15.86 -2.01 -1.01
CA ILE A 158 -16.67 -2.79 -0.07
C ILE A 158 -15.72 -3.63 0.78
N ALA A 159 -15.80 -3.53 2.10
CA ALA A 159 -14.92 -4.24 3.02
C ALA A 159 -14.98 -5.76 2.79
N GLY A 160 -13.82 -6.38 2.70
CA GLY A 160 -13.66 -7.83 2.46
C GLY A 160 -13.91 -8.29 1.04
N GLN A 161 -14.32 -7.39 0.11
CA GLN A 161 -14.51 -7.76 -1.29
C GLN A 161 -13.22 -7.54 -2.09
N GLU A 162 -12.65 -8.62 -2.61
CA GLU A 162 -11.48 -8.55 -3.50
C GLU A 162 -11.88 -7.96 -4.86
N ILE A 163 -11.03 -7.10 -5.39
CA ILE A 163 -11.16 -6.50 -6.72
C ILE A 163 -9.86 -6.66 -7.50
N ASP A 164 -9.97 -7.01 -8.78
CA ASP A 164 -8.83 -7.03 -9.71
C ASP A 164 -8.56 -5.62 -10.24
N ILE A 165 -7.27 -5.25 -10.32
CA ILE A 165 -6.88 -3.91 -10.73
C ILE A 165 -6.51 -3.93 -12.22
N PRO A 166 -7.26 -3.21 -13.07
CA PRO A 166 -7.00 -3.17 -14.51
C PRO A 166 -5.55 -2.80 -14.83
N THR A 167 -5.00 -3.44 -15.85
CA THR A 167 -3.64 -3.22 -16.35
C THR A 167 -2.50 -3.60 -15.39
N THR A 168 -2.82 -4.24 -14.28
CA THR A 168 -1.84 -4.82 -13.34
C THR A 168 -2.15 -6.30 -13.14
N GLU A 169 -1.22 -7.04 -12.54
CA GLU A 169 -1.41 -8.43 -12.11
C GLU A 169 -1.89 -8.49 -10.64
N LEU A 170 -2.34 -7.37 -10.11
CA LEU A 170 -2.70 -7.23 -8.70
C LEU A 170 -4.21 -7.29 -8.49
N SER A 171 -4.60 -7.90 -7.37
CA SER A 171 -5.93 -7.76 -6.78
C SER A 171 -5.79 -7.15 -5.39
N VAL A 172 -6.81 -6.46 -4.91
CA VAL A 172 -6.81 -5.80 -3.59
C VAL A 172 -8.08 -6.13 -2.84
N THR A 173 -7.93 -6.56 -1.59
CA THR A 173 -9.04 -6.72 -0.63
C THR A 173 -8.93 -5.63 0.43
N PRO A 174 -9.89 -4.70 0.53
CA PRO A 174 -9.88 -3.64 1.53
C PRO A 174 -10.50 -4.11 2.84
N TYR A 175 -9.96 -3.60 3.97
CA TYR A 175 -10.51 -3.78 5.31
C TYR A 175 -10.65 -2.42 6.00
N LYS A 176 -11.67 -2.27 6.83
CA LYS A 176 -11.82 -1.05 7.64
C LYS A 176 -10.88 -1.07 8.83
N LEU A 177 -10.35 0.10 9.16
CA LEU A 177 -9.58 0.38 10.36
C LEU A 177 -10.24 1.54 11.13
N SER A 178 -9.86 1.71 12.40
CA SER A 178 -10.24 2.85 13.22
C SER A 178 -9.05 3.79 13.39
N HIS A 179 -9.29 5.07 13.15
CA HIS A 179 -8.31 6.14 13.37
C HIS A 179 -9.04 7.34 13.98
N ILE A 180 -8.88 7.58 15.28
CA ILE A 180 -9.70 8.53 16.06
C ILE A 180 -11.20 8.21 15.92
N ASN A 181 -11.63 7.06 16.47
CA ASN A 181 -13.03 6.62 16.39
C ASN A 181 -14.02 7.78 16.64
N PRO A 182 -15.00 8.06 15.75
CA PRO A 182 -15.49 7.18 14.67
C PRO A 182 -14.89 7.39 13.29
N TYR A 183 -13.77 8.09 13.12
CA TYR A 183 -13.14 8.29 11.83
C TYR A 183 -12.55 6.99 11.30
N GLU A 184 -12.85 6.68 10.03
CA GLU A 184 -12.45 5.41 9.39
C GLU A 184 -11.14 5.59 8.60
N SER A 185 -10.26 4.61 8.70
CA SER A 185 -9.13 4.38 7.82
C SER A 185 -9.25 3.00 7.16
N SER A 186 -8.25 2.60 6.38
CA SER A 186 -8.31 1.35 5.62
C SER A 186 -7.00 0.58 5.68
N ALA A 187 -7.10 -0.75 5.66
CA ALA A 187 -6.00 -1.62 5.26
C ALA A 187 -6.28 -2.22 3.89
N PHE A 188 -5.21 -2.47 3.13
CA PHE A 188 -5.24 -3.07 1.81
C PHE A 188 -4.41 -4.34 1.80
N LEU A 189 -5.06 -5.49 1.59
CA LEU A 189 -4.40 -6.76 1.34
C LEU A 189 -4.23 -6.91 -0.17
N VAL A 190 -3.02 -6.67 -0.65
CA VAL A 190 -2.66 -6.77 -2.07
C VAL A 190 -2.25 -8.19 -2.38
N ARG A 191 -2.78 -8.75 -3.45
CA ARG A 191 -2.46 -10.10 -3.92
C ARG A 191 -1.80 -10.06 -5.30
N ASN A 192 -0.73 -10.83 -5.45
CA ASN A 192 -0.15 -11.26 -6.72
C ASN A 192 -0.10 -12.80 -6.73
N GLN A 193 -0.98 -13.46 -7.50
CA GLN A 193 -1.13 -14.91 -7.47
C GLN A 193 -1.39 -15.42 -6.03
N ASN A 194 -0.47 -16.23 -5.48
CA ASN A 194 -0.53 -16.77 -4.11
C ASN A 194 0.34 -15.98 -3.12
N SER A 195 0.84 -14.81 -3.50
CA SER A 195 1.61 -13.93 -2.62
C SER A 195 0.75 -12.77 -2.17
N TYR A 196 0.86 -12.39 -0.90
CA TYR A 196 0.09 -11.31 -0.28
C TYR A 196 1.01 -10.28 0.36
N LEU A 197 0.63 -9.01 0.27
CA LEU A 197 1.23 -7.88 0.95
C LEU A 197 0.11 -7.16 1.72
N LEU A 198 0.33 -6.87 3.00
CA LEU A 198 -0.61 -6.08 3.78
C LEU A 198 -0.06 -4.68 4.01
N TYR A 199 -0.82 -3.66 3.66
CA TYR A 199 -0.58 -2.26 3.98
C TYR A 199 -1.71 -1.74 4.86
N LEU A 200 -1.37 -1.10 5.97
CA LEU A 200 -2.31 -0.38 6.80
C LEU A 200 -2.06 1.13 6.66
N GLY A 201 -3.13 1.88 6.42
CA GLY A 201 -3.14 3.32 6.70
C GLY A 201 -3.07 3.57 8.21
N ASP A 202 -3.27 4.80 8.62
CA ASP A 202 -3.21 5.15 10.03
C ASP A 202 -4.25 4.40 10.84
N THR A 203 -3.86 3.94 12.02
CA THR A 203 -4.72 3.14 12.89
C THR A 203 -4.29 3.23 14.34
N GLY A 204 -5.26 3.32 15.26
CA GLY A 204 -5.02 3.08 16.68
C GLY A 204 -5.17 1.60 17.03
N ALA A 205 -4.63 1.20 18.19
CA ALA A 205 -4.88 -0.12 18.73
C ALA A 205 -6.37 -0.29 19.11
N ASP A 206 -6.94 -1.46 18.89
CA ASP A 206 -8.35 -1.75 19.22
C ASP A 206 -8.71 -1.41 20.67
N SER A 207 -7.77 -1.61 21.61
CA SER A 207 -7.95 -1.30 23.04
C SER A 207 -8.09 0.21 23.30
N VAL A 208 -7.44 1.05 22.50
CA VAL A 208 -7.47 2.53 22.58
C VAL A 208 -8.67 3.07 21.84
N GLU A 209 -8.87 2.61 20.61
CA GLU A 209 -9.98 3.02 19.74
C GLU A 209 -11.34 2.45 20.19
N LYS A 210 -11.36 1.48 21.10
CA LYS A 210 -12.56 0.76 21.59
C LYS A 210 -13.32 0.10 20.43
N THR A 211 -12.58 -0.56 19.54
CA THR A 211 -13.09 -1.29 18.38
C THR A 211 -12.52 -2.71 18.35
N ASN A 212 -12.83 -3.45 17.30
CA ASN A 212 -12.26 -4.77 17.01
C ASN A 212 -11.77 -4.88 15.54
N GLN A 213 -11.50 -3.75 14.90
CA GLN A 213 -11.17 -3.73 13.47
C GLN A 213 -9.83 -4.44 13.18
N LEU A 214 -8.80 -4.20 14.01
CA LEU A 214 -7.53 -4.90 13.89
C LEU A 214 -7.68 -6.40 14.21
N GLU A 215 -8.45 -6.79 15.23
CA GLU A 215 -8.71 -8.20 15.53
C GLU A 215 -9.40 -8.91 14.34
N MET A 216 -10.37 -8.26 13.71
CA MET A 216 -11.04 -8.81 12.51
C MET A 216 -10.05 -8.96 11.34
N LEU A 217 -9.19 -7.97 11.11
CA LEU A 217 -8.13 -8.03 10.11
C LEU A 217 -7.15 -9.18 10.40
N TRP A 218 -6.69 -9.31 11.65
CA TRP A 218 -5.77 -10.38 12.04
C TRP A 218 -6.37 -11.78 11.81
N LYS A 219 -7.65 -11.97 12.11
CA LYS A 219 -8.38 -13.23 11.82
C LYS A 219 -8.44 -13.51 10.31
N ALA A 220 -8.63 -12.48 9.48
CA ALA A 220 -8.73 -12.62 8.03
C ALA A 220 -7.40 -12.96 7.34
N ILE A 221 -6.25 -12.65 7.97
CA ILE A 221 -4.93 -12.86 7.35
C ILE A 221 -4.08 -13.94 8.02
N ALA A 222 -4.49 -14.49 9.18
CA ALA A 222 -3.69 -15.46 9.93
C ALA A 222 -3.33 -16.72 9.13
N ASP A 223 -4.23 -17.20 8.27
CA ASP A 223 -3.98 -18.32 7.36
C ASP A 223 -2.85 -18.02 6.35
N LYS A 224 -2.69 -16.77 5.94
CA LYS A 224 -1.65 -16.34 5.00
C LYS A 224 -0.27 -16.25 5.66
N VAL A 225 -0.23 -15.98 6.97
CA VAL A 225 0.99 -16.11 7.78
C VAL A 225 1.37 -17.59 7.91
N ILE A 226 0.40 -18.45 8.30
CA ILE A 226 0.61 -19.91 8.47
C ILE A 226 1.08 -20.57 7.17
N SER A 227 0.53 -20.16 6.03
CA SER A 227 0.88 -20.71 4.71
C SER A 227 2.13 -20.07 4.08
N HIS A 228 2.80 -19.12 4.77
CA HIS A 228 3.96 -18.36 4.28
C HIS A 228 3.69 -17.60 2.96
N THR A 229 2.43 -17.30 2.70
CA THR A 229 2.03 -16.52 1.51
C THR A 229 1.99 -15.01 1.78
N LEU A 230 1.87 -14.57 3.03
CA LEU A 230 2.05 -13.16 3.40
C LEU A 230 3.54 -12.79 3.39
N LYS A 231 3.90 -11.85 2.53
CA LYS A 231 5.30 -11.49 2.25
C LYS A 231 5.80 -10.32 3.10
N ALA A 232 4.92 -9.41 3.50
CA ALA A 232 5.23 -8.32 4.41
C ALA A 232 3.96 -7.70 4.99
N ILE A 233 4.11 -7.01 6.12
CA ILE A 233 3.13 -6.09 6.71
C ILE A 233 3.76 -4.70 6.76
N PHE A 234 3.06 -3.67 6.26
CA PHE A 234 3.39 -2.26 6.40
C PHE A 234 2.40 -1.65 7.38
N ILE A 235 2.88 -1.18 8.52
CA ILE A 235 2.05 -0.68 9.63
C ILE A 235 2.70 0.51 10.31
N GLU A 236 1.90 1.46 10.72
CA GLU A 236 2.37 2.69 11.34
C GLU A 236 2.90 2.50 12.76
N VAL A 237 3.87 3.32 13.16
CA VAL A 237 4.20 3.67 14.55
C VAL A 237 4.58 5.15 14.58
N SER A 238 3.63 5.99 14.95
CA SER A 238 3.80 7.45 14.87
C SER A 238 4.53 8.04 16.09
N PHE A 239 4.39 7.45 17.26
CA PHE A 239 4.89 7.98 18.52
C PHE A 239 5.71 6.96 19.30
N ASN A 240 6.59 7.43 20.19
CA ASN A 240 7.31 6.59 21.14
C ASN A 240 6.43 6.19 22.34
N ASN A 241 6.92 5.28 23.18
CA ASN A 241 6.15 4.73 24.30
C ASN A 241 5.86 5.74 25.43
N THR A 242 6.48 6.92 25.43
CA THR A 242 6.24 7.95 26.46
C THR A 242 5.03 8.83 26.12
N MET A 243 4.48 8.71 24.90
CA MET A 243 3.31 9.48 24.50
C MET A 243 2.08 9.05 25.31
N PRO A 244 1.38 9.98 25.98
CA PRO A 244 0.15 9.65 26.70
C PRO A 244 -0.94 9.15 25.76
N THR A 245 -1.74 8.17 26.21
CA THR A 245 -2.80 7.58 25.38
C THR A 245 -3.78 8.62 24.80
N GLN A 246 -4.07 9.68 25.56
CA GLN A 246 -4.98 10.77 25.13
C GLN A 246 -4.40 11.64 24.03
N ALA A 247 -3.08 11.60 23.82
CA ALA A 247 -2.35 12.36 22.80
C ALA A 247 -1.89 11.49 21.62
N LEU A 248 -2.38 10.26 21.50
CA LEU A 248 -2.04 9.37 20.39
C LEU A 248 -2.77 9.74 19.09
N TYR A 249 -3.92 10.39 19.18
CA TYR A 249 -4.71 10.80 18.02
C TYR A 249 -4.94 9.67 17.01
N GLY A 250 -5.30 8.46 17.53
CA GLY A 250 -5.57 7.30 16.69
C GLY A 250 -4.34 6.65 16.07
N HIS A 251 -3.17 6.81 16.67
CA HIS A 251 -1.93 6.21 16.21
C HIS A 251 -1.36 5.18 17.19
N LEU A 252 -0.36 4.44 16.72
CA LEU A 252 0.34 3.42 17.50
C LEU A 252 1.65 3.95 18.12
N THR A 253 2.02 3.31 19.24
CA THR A 253 3.36 3.31 19.81
C THR A 253 3.96 1.92 19.63
N PRO A 254 5.29 1.73 19.80
CA PRO A 254 5.92 0.42 19.79
C PRO A 254 5.24 -0.61 20.69
N HIS A 255 4.87 -0.21 21.91
CA HIS A 255 4.18 -1.08 22.85
C HIS A 255 2.81 -1.54 22.35
N LEU A 256 2.00 -0.62 21.83
CA LEU A 256 0.68 -0.93 21.27
C LEU A 256 0.79 -1.80 20.02
N LEU A 257 1.74 -1.50 19.12
CA LEU A 257 2.00 -2.36 17.98
C LEU A 257 2.34 -3.78 18.41
N MET A 258 3.25 -3.96 19.39
CA MET A 258 3.60 -5.31 19.85
C MET A 258 2.42 -6.05 20.48
N GLN A 259 1.50 -5.35 21.14
CA GLN A 259 0.26 -5.96 21.63
C GLN A 259 -0.61 -6.49 20.48
N GLU A 260 -0.75 -5.71 19.41
CA GLU A 260 -1.52 -6.14 18.23
C GLU A 260 -0.81 -7.28 17.48
N MET A 261 0.51 -7.20 17.32
CA MET A 261 1.29 -8.28 16.68
C MET A 261 1.27 -9.58 17.49
N SER A 262 1.24 -9.50 18.82
CA SER A 262 1.08 -10.69 19.68
C SER A 262 -0.26 -11.40 19.43
N LYS A 263 -1.34 -10.64 19.18
CA LYS A 263 -2.64 -11.23 18.80
C LYS A 263 -2.53 -11.98 17.47
N LEU A 264 -1.94 -11.35 16.46
CA LEU A 264 -1.74 -11.99 15.15
C LEU A 264 -0.82 -13.21 15.26
N ASN A 265 0.27 -13.12 16.06
CA ASN A 265 1.20 -14.23 16.25
C ASN A 265 0.51 -15.45 16.89
N LYS A 266 -0.37 -15.24 17.87
CA LYS A 266 -1.19 -16.31 18.47
C LYS A 266 -2.13 -16.93 17.44
N LEU A 267 -2.83 -16.12 16.64
CA LEU A 267 -3.73 -16.60 15.59
C LEU A 267 -2.98 -17.38 14.51
N SER A 268 -1.74 -16.99 14.21
CA SER A 268 -0.86 -17.64 13.23
C SER A 268 0.05 -18.73 13.82
N LYS A 269 -0.27 -19.25 15.01
CA LYS A 269 0.44 -20.38 15.66
C LYS A 269 1.94 -20.12 15.87
N GLY A 270 2.33 -18.88 16.15
CA GLY A 270 3.72 -18.47 16.40
C GLY A 270 4.57 -18.30 15.14
N GLN A 271 3.98 -18.24 13.95
CA GLN A 271 4.74 -18.18 12.69
C GLN A 271 4.96 -16.75 12.16
N LEU A 272 4.57 -15.71 12.91
CA LEU A 272 4.70 -14.33 12.47
C LEU A 272 6.17 -13.86 12.36
N SER A 273 7.09 -14.48 13.09
CA SER A 273 8.53 -14.13 13.05
C SER A 273 9.19 -14.27 11.68
N SER A 274 8.58 -15.02 10.75
CA SER A 274 9.06 -15.14 9.37
C SER A 274 8.59 -14.03 8.43
N VAL A 275 7.64 -13.20 8.87
CA VAL A 275 7.06 -12.12 8.06
C VAL A 275 7.70 -10.79 8.40
N PRO A 276 8.38 -10.09 7.47
CA PRO A 276 8.93 -8.76 7.73
C PRO A 276 7.81 -7.75 7.98
N ILE A 277 7.97 -6.96 9.05
CA ILE A 277 7.06 -5.89 9.46
C ILE A 277 7.77 -4.56 9.21
N TYR A 278 7.32 -3.83 8.21
CA TYR A 278 7.83 -2.51 7.87
C TYR A 278 7.08 -1.45 8.65
N ILE A 279 7.83 -0.74 9.50
CA ILE A 279 7.30 0.40 10.26
C ILE A 279 7.19 1.60 9.35
N THR A 280 5.99 2.18 9.30
CA THR A 280 5.64 3.34 8.48
C THR A 280 5.24 4.51 9.35
N HIS A 281 5.02 5.68 8.75
CA HIS A 281 4.35 6.85 9.34
C HIS A 281 5.00 7.41 10.62
N MET A 282 6.30 7.17 10.87
CA MET A 282 6.98 7.78 12.01
C MET A 282 6.94 9.31 11.88
N LYS A 283 6.55 10.02 12.95
CA LYS A 283 6.53 11.49 12.93
C LYS A 283 7.95 12.04 12.76
N PRO A 284 8.17 13.00 11.83
CA PRO A 284 9.50 13.45 11.43
C PRO A 284 10.10 14.42 12.46
N CYS A 285 10.81 13.90 13.43
CA CYS A 285 11.74 14.67 14.22
C CYS A 285 12.95 13.77 14.56
N ALA A 286 14.16 14.32 14.53
CA ALA A 286 15.38 13.53 14.70
C ALA A 286 15.39 12.67 16.00
N SER A 287 14.94 13.25 17.12
CA SER A 287 14.85 12.53 18.39
C SER A 287 13.67 11.55 18.46
N CYS A 288 12.56 11.83 17.74
CA CYS A 288 11.38 10.97 17.73
C CYS A 288 11.67 9.63 17.08
N GLU A 289 12.26 9.63 15.88
CA GLU A 289 12.59 8.41 15.15
C GLU A 289 13.59 7.53 15.92
N ILE A 290 14.61 8.15 16.54
CA ILE A 290 15.59 7.42 17.35
C ILE A 290 14.89 6.77 18.54
N SER A 291 14.01 7.50 19.24
CA SER A 291 13.30 6.96 20.39
C SER A 291 12.30 5.87 20.00
N ILE A 292 11.55 6.04 18.88
CA ILE A 292 10.66 5.00 18.37
C ILE A 292 11.44 3.72 18.04
N LYS A 293 12.57 3.82 17.33
CA LYS A 293 13.41 2.65 16.99
C LYS A 293 13.93 1.95 18.23
N LYS A 294 14.43 2.71 19.22
CA LYS A 294 14.87 2.17 20.51
C LYS A 294 13.74 1.47 21.26
N ASP A 295 12.55 2.09 21.32
CA ASP A 295 11.39 1.51 21.99
C ASP A 295 10.89 0.26 21.25
N MET A 296 11.01 0.23 19.90
CA MET A 296 10.71 -0.96 19.08
C MET A 296 11.64 -2.13 19.46
N GLU A 297 12.95 -1.90 19.56
CA GLU A 297 13.91 -2.92 19.96
C GLU A 297 13.60 -3.46 21.36
N GLN A 298 13.27 -2.57 22.32
CA GLN A 298 12.94 -2.94 23.69
C GLN A 298 11.58 -3.65 23.83
N SER A 299 10.62 -3.33 22.98
CA SER A 299 9.27 -3.90 23.04
C SER A 299 9.15 -5.23 22.28
N ASN A 300 10.09 -5.54 21.39
CA ASN A 300 10.03 -6.72 20.50
C ASN A 300 10.47 -8.01 21.22
N ASN A 301 9.68 -8.42 22.21
CA ASN A 301 9.97 -9.63 23.00
C ASN A 301 9.68 -10.95 22.25
N GLU A 302 8.97 -10.88 21.14
CA GLU A 302 8.61 -12.04 20.30
C GLU A 302 9.62 -12.30 19.17
N GLY A 303 10.66 -11.48 19.04
CA GLY A 303 11.69 -11.61 18.00
C GLY A 303 11.16 -11.42 16.58
N LEU A 304 10.18 -10.54 16.40
CA LEU A 304 9.60 -10.24 15.10
C LEU A 304 10.59 -9.50 14.20
N LEU A 305 10.50 -9.73 12.89
CA LEU A 305 11.41 -9.15 11.90
C LEU A 305 10.99 -7.71 11.55
N ILE A 306 11.43 -6.75 12.36
CA ILE A 306 11.15 -5.32 12.19
C ILE A 306 12.08 -4.72 11.13
N LYS A 307 11.51 -3.96 10.19
CA LYS A 307 12.18 -3.26 9.09
C LYS A 307 11.72 -1.81 9.03
N TYR A 308 12.53 -0.98 8.37
CA TYR A 308 12.20 0.42 8.10
C TYR A 308 12.37 0.67 6.60
N ALA A 309 11.34 1.23 5.99
CA ALA A 309 11.39 1.59 4.59
C ALA A 309 12.17 2.90 4.38
N GLU A 310 12.84 3.01 3.26
CA GLU A 310 13.58 4.20 2.88
C GLU A 310 12.99 4.79 1.59
N GLN A 311 12.75 6.11 1.60
CA GLN A 311 12.15 6.82 0.47
C GLN A 311 13.01 6.70 -0.80
N GLY A 312 12.39 6.26 -1.89
CA GLY A 312 13.05 6.13 -3.19
C GLY A 312 13.90 4.86 -3.36
N MET A 313 13.91 3.95 -2.37
CA MET A 313 14.62 2.67 -2.43
C MET A 313 13.67 1.51 -2.68
N ALA A 314 13.96 0.67 -3.66
CA ALA A 314 13.12 -0.48 -3.97
C ALA A 314 13.26 -1.59 -2.92
N ILE A 315 12.14 -2.20 -2.57
CA ILE A 315 12.03 -3.39 -1.70
C ILE A 315 11.49 -4.52 -2.58
N GLU A 316 12.27 -5.61 -2.68
CA GLU A 316 11.87 -6.81 -3.39
C GLU A 316 11.41 -7.89 -2.39
N LEU A 317 10.17 -8.36 -2.55
CA LEU A 317 9.57 -9.44 -1.78
C LEU A 317 9.34 -10.66 -2.68
N ASN A 318 9.83 -11.84 -2.25
CA ASN A 318 9.77 -13.10 -3.01
C ASN A 318 8.75 -14.08 -2.47
#